data_f05f74248e71d35751087b378d5d1131
#
_entry.id   f05f74248e71d35751087b378d5d1131
#
_cell.length_a   1.000
_cell.length_b   1.000
_cell.length_c   1.000
_cell.angle_alpha   90.00
_cell.angle_beta   90.00
_cell.angle_gamma   90.00
#
_symmetry.space_group_name_H-M   'P 1'
#
loop_
_entity.id
_entity.type
_entity.pdbx_description
1 polymer ?
#
loop_
_entity_poly.entity_id
_entity_poly.type
_entity_poly.pdbx_seq_one_letter_code
_entity_poly.pdbx_strand_id
1 'polypeptide(L)'
;LFDPDSNVPRGEFLAMCMHLTGTETLQGVLSTGFGDDMQIPAWSKAYVATALMNGDVCGCSDGTAIVFDAQRGITAAEAAVMLSSFLEPSPAAALESDYIPEWACAAVSSLTSCGVYPDGSDCAAPITRAEAAQMLLGAYELLQKR
;
A
#
# COMPACT_ATOMS: atom_id res chain seq x y z
N LEU A 1 7.46 -20.87 -3.83
CA LEU A 1 6.72 -21.24 -2.61
C LEU A 1 6.06 -20.02 -1.98
N PHE A 2 4.79 -20.13 -1.68
CA PHE A 2 4.10 -19.14 -0.87
C PHE A 2 4.53 -19.27 0.59
N ASP A 3 5.17 -18.23 1.11
CA ASP A 3 5.61 -18.17 2.50
C ASP A 3 4.66 -17.23 3.26
N PRO A 4 3.63 -17.75 3.95
CA PRO A 4 2.59 -16.93 4.55
C PRO A 4 3.09 -16.03 5.68
N ASP A 5 4.18 -16.39 6.33
CA ASP A 5 4.69 -15.68 7.51
C ASP A 5 5.75 -14.63 7.18
N SER A 6 6.22 -14.57 5.94
CA SER A 6 7.19 -13.55 5.54
C SER A 6 6.52 -12.20 5.30
N ASN A 7 7.29 -11.12 5.50
CA ASN A 7 6.82 -9.77 5.27
C ASN A 7 6.71 -9.47 3.77
N VAL A 8 5.87 -8.49 3.43
CA VAL A 8 5.68 -8.04 2.05
C VAL A 8 6.41 -6.72 1.87
N PRO A 9 7.36 -6.63 0.93
CA PRO A 9 7.99 -5.35 0.61
C PRO A 9 6.98 -4.34 0.03
N ARG A 10 7.20 -3.05 0.32
CA ARG A 10 6.32 -1.97 -0.15
C ARG A 10 6.14 -1.98 -1.67
N GLY A 11 7.21 -2.20 -2.44
CA GLY A 11 7.14 -2.29 -3.90
C GLY A 11 6.30 -3.45 -4.40
N GLU A 12 6.37 -4.61 -3.74
CA GLU A 12 5.52 -5.76 -4.09
C GLU A 12 4.05 -5.50 -3.78
N PHE A 13 3.75 -4.93 -2.62
CA PHE A 13 2.37 -4.62 -2.26
C PHE A 13 1.75 -3.60 -3.24
N LEU A 14 2.52 -2.60 -3.64
CA LEU A 14 2.09 -1.64 -4.66
C LEU A 14 1.73 -2.35 -5.97
N ALA A 15 2.59 -3.23 -6.45
CA ALA A 15 2.34 -3.99 -7.67
C ALA A 15 1.06 -4.85 -7.54
N MET A 16 0.84 -5.47 -6.39
CA MET A 16 -0.37 -6.24 -6.11
C MET A 16 -1.63 -5.37 -6.19
N CYS A 17 -1.60 -4.17 -5.59
CA CYS A 17 -2.72 -3.23 -5.67
C CYS A 17 -3.02 -2.81 -7.12
N MET A 18 -1.99 -2.51 -7.89
CA MET A 18 -2.14 -2.08 -9.28
C MET A 18 -2.66 -3.21 -10.17
N HIS A 19 -2.20 -4.44 -9.96
CA HIS A 19 -2.74 -5.61 -10.65
C HIS A 19 -4.21 -5.85 -10.30
N LEU A 20 -4.57 -5.70 -9.03
CA LEU A 20 -5.95 -5.89 -8.56
C LEU A 20 -6.92 -4.93 -9.25
N THR A 21 -6.51 -3.68 -9.44
CA THR A 21 -7.36 -2.63 -10.03
C THR A 21 -7.21 -2.50 -11.55
N GLY A 22 -6.33 -3.29 -12.16
CA GLY A 22 -6.06 -3.20 -13.59
C GLY A 22 -5.35 -1.91 -14.01
N THR A 23 -4.63 -1.27 -13.10
CA THR A 23 -3.91 -0.04 -13.39
C THR A 23 -2.71 -0.33 -14.29
N GLU A 24 -2.67 0.30 -15.46
CA GLU A 24 -1.56 0.14 -16.40
C GLU A 24 -0.36 0.98 -15.98
N THR A 25 0.84 0.40 -16.13
CA THR A 25 2.09 1.10 -15.84
C THR A 25 2.58 1.89 -17.05
N LEU A 26 3.29 2.99 -16.74
CA LEU A 26 4.03 3.75 -17.74
C LEU A 26 5.10 2.88 -18.39
N GLN A 27 5.34 3.10 -19.68
CA GLN A 27 6.36 2.41 -20.44
C GLN A 27 7.68 3.20 -20.42
N GLY A 28 8.80 2.48 -20.51
CA GLY A 28 10.11 3.08 -20.66
C GLY A 28 10.62 3.84 -19.43
N VAL A 29 10.13 3.50 -18.24
CA VAL A 29 10.55 4.14 -17.00
C VAL A 29 11.98 3.70 -16.65
N LEU A 30 12.90 4.65 -16.58
CA LEU A 30 14.28 4.44 -16.16
C LEU A 30 14.55 4.93 -14.74
N SER A 31 13.77 5.90 -14.26
CA SER A 31 13.90 6.50 -12.94
C SER A 31 12.54 6.83 -12.36
N THR A 32 12.39 6.65 -11.04
CA THR A 32 11.15 6.96 -10.33
C THR A 32 11.05 8.41 -9.87
N GLY A 33 12.18 9.11 -9.79
CA GLY A 33 12.25 10.45 -9.21
C GLY A 33 12.44 10.48 -7.70
N PHE A 34 12.36 9.36 -7.02
CA PHE A 34 12.66 9.28 -5.59
C PHE A 34 14.16 9.33 -5.31
N GLY A 35 14.56 9.84 -4.13
CA GLY A 35 15.95 9.95 -3.74
C GLY A 35 16.67 8.61 -3.61
N ASP A 36 15.92 7.54 -3.34
CA ASP A 36 16.43 6.17 -3.23
C ASP A 36 16.25 5.35 -4.51
N ASP A 37 16.16 6.01 -5.66
CA ASP A 37 15.91 5.34 -6.95
C ASP A 37 16.87 4.18 -7.22
N MET A 38 18.12 4.31 -6.80
CA MET A 38 19.13 3.27 -6.97
C MET A 38 18.84 1.98 -6.17
N GLN A 39 18.09 2.09 -5.08
CA GLN A 39 17.66 0.96 -4.24
C GLN A 39 16.31 0.38 -4.66
N ILE A 40 15.60 1.04 -5.55
CA ILE A 40 14.32 0.54 -6.07
C ILE A 40 14.62 -0.51 -7.14
N PRO A 41 14.13 -1.76 -6.98
CA PRO A 41 14.37 -2.80 -7.98
C PRO A 41 13.85 -2.41 -9.35
N ALA A 42 14.58 -2.75 -10.38
CA ALA A 42 14.26 -2.37 -11.77
C ALA A 42 12.84 -2.76 -12.17
N TRP A 43 12.40 -3.95 -11.76
CA TRP A 43 11.05 -4.45 -12.08
C TRP A 43 9.92 -3.60 -11.48
N SER A 44 10.18 -2.95 -10.35
CA SER A 44 9.17 -2.16 -9.64
C SER A 44 9.16 -0.68 -10.03
N LYS A 45 10.16 -0.19 -10.74
CA LYS A 45 10.28 1.24 -11.07
C LYS A 45 9.07 1.77 -11.86
N ALA A 46 8.55 1.00 -12.80
CA ALA A 46 7.37 1.40 -13.56
C ALA A 46 6.13 1.54 -12.68
N TYR A 47 5.94 0.61 -11.74
CA TYR A 47 4.84 0.68 -10.76
C TYR A 47 4.97 1.92 -9.87
N VAL A 48 6.15 2.13 -9.31
CA VAL A 48 6.41 3.24 -8.38
C VAL A 48 6.24 4.59 -9.09
N ALA A 49 6.80 4.76 -10.27
CA ALA A 49 6.68 5.99 -11.04
C ALA A 49 5.23 6.28 -11.46
N THR A 50 4.50 5.26 -11.88
CA THR A 50 3.08 5.39 -12.26
C THR A 50 2.24 5.82 -11.07
N ALA A 51 2.42 5.15 -9.93
CA ALA A 51 1.67 5.47 -8.71
C ALA A 51 1.99 6.87 -8.19
N LEU A 52 3.25 7.31 -8.28
CA LEU A 52 3.63 8.68 -7.91
C LEU A 52 2.95 9.71 -8.81
N MET A 53 2.94 9.50 -10.11
CA MET A 53 2.30 10.41 -11.06
C MET A 53 0.79 10.48 -10.88
N ASN A 54 0.17 9.36 -10.55
CA ASN A 54 -1.28 9.30 -10.31
C ASN A 54 -1.68 9.85 -8.94
N GLY A 55 -0.72 10.08 -8.04
CA GLY A 55 -0.99 10.50 -6.67
C GLY A 55 -1.39 9.37 -5.73
N ASP A 56 -1.20 8.12 -6.15
CA ASP A 56 -1.56 6.94 -5.36
C ASP A 56 -0.56 6.66 -4.24
N VAL A 57 0.67 7.12 -4.40
CA VAL A 57 1.71 7.02 -3.38
C VAL A 57 2.44 8.34 -3.22
N CYS A 58 2.94 8.56 -2.03
CA CYS A 58 3.91 9.62 -1.74
C CYS A 58 5.08 8.98 -1.00
N GLY A 59 6.23 9.65 -1.04
CA GLY A 59 7.38 9.21 -0.28
C GLY A 59 7.36 9.72 1.14
N CYS A 60 8.33 9.27 1.92
CA CYS A 60 8.62 9.83 3.23
C CYS A 60 10.05 10.36 3.24
N SER A 61 10.29 11.33 4.13
CA SER A 61 11.63 11.89 4.27
C SER A 61 12.50 10.96 5.12
N ASP A 62 13.70 10.68 4.64
CA ASP A 62 14.72 9.99 5.44
C ASP A 62 15.65 10.98 6.17
N GLY A 63 15.33 12.28 6.09
CA GLY A 63 16.16 13.38 6.65
C GLY A 63 17.03 14.06 5.60
N THR A 64 17.25 13.46 4.42
CA THR A 64 18.06 14.02 3.35
C THR A 64 17.31 14.12 2.02
N ALA A 65 16.38 13.21 1.78
CA ALA A 65 15.62 13.14 0.54
C ALA A 65 14.22 12.54 0.78
N ILE A 66 13.37 12.64 -0.21
CA ILE A 66 12.10 11.93 -0.23
C ILE A 66 12.34 10.56 -0.88
N VAL A 67 12.05 9.50 -0.15
CA VAL A 67 12.31 8.11 -0.56
C VAL A 67 11.03 7.32 -0.62
N PHE A 68 10.97 6.27 -1.45
CA PHE A 68 9.85 5.32 -1.50
C PHE A 68 10.08 4.11 -0.58
N ASP A 69 11.31 3.63 -0.47
CA ASP A 69 11.68 2.52 0.40
C ASP A 69 11.03 1.19 -0.04
N ALA A 70 11.21 0.83 -1.31
CA ALA A 70 10.52 -0.28 -1.97
C ALA A 70 10.74 -1.64 -1.32
N GLN A 71 11.93 -1.86 -0.75
CA GLN A 71 12.32 -3.18 -0.22
C GLN A 71 11.98 -3.37 1.26
N ARG A 72 11.59 -2.30 1.95
CA ARG A 72 11.18 -2.40 3.35
C ARG A 72 9.81 -3.08 3.48
N GLY A 73 9.62 -3.92 4.48
CA GLY A 73 8.32 -4.52 4.78
C GLY A 73 7.26 -3.44 5.02
N ILE A 74 6.13 -3.54 4.32
CA ILE A 74 5.04 -2.56 4.47
C ILE A 74 4.31 -2.79 5.78
N THR A 75 4.04 -1.71 6.53
CA THR A 75 3.24 -1.80 7.75
C THR A 75 1.74 -1.89 7.42
N ALA A 76 0.94 -2.34 8.37
CA ALA A 76 -0.51 -2.42 8.19
C ALA A 76 -1.12 -1.04 7.89
N ALA A 77 -0.67 0.01 8.57
CA ALA A 77 -1.13 1.38 8.33
C ALA A 77 -0.76 1.87 6.93
N GLU A 78 0.48 1.62 6.49
CA GLU A 78 0.93 1.97 5.15
C GLU A 78 0.17 1.22 4.07
N ALA A 79 -0.07 -0.08 4.29
CA ALA A 79 -0.86 -0.90 3.37
C ALA A 79 -2.30 -0.38 3.24
N ALA A 80 -2.92 0.02 4.35
CA ALA A 80 -4.25 0.61 4.35
C ALA A 80 -4.31 1.89 3.52
N VAL A 81 -3.37 2.80 3.70
CA VAL A 81 -3.30 4.06 2.94
C VAL A 81 -3.08 3.77 1.46
N MET A 82 -2.15 2.89 1.12
CA MET A 82 -1.85 2.54 -0.26
C MET A 82 -3.07 1.88 -0.95
N LEU A 83 -3.67 0.90 -0.32
CA LEU A 83 -4.83 0.20 -0.88
C LEU A 83 -6.04 1.13 -1.02
N SER A 84 -6.26 2.04 -0.06
CA SER A 84 -7.33 3.03 -0.12
C SER A 84 -7.21 3.95 -1.33
N SER A 85 -6.01 4.34 -1.72
CA SER A 85 -5.84 5.21 -2.89
C SER A 85 -6.29 4.54 -4.18
N PHE A 86 -6.19 3.23 -4.27
CA PHE A 86 -6.66 2.46 -5.44
C PHE A 86 -8.14 2.10 -5.37
N LEU A 87 -8.66 1.81 -4.17
CA LEU A 87 -10.05 1.40 -3.99
C LEU A 87 -11.03 2.57 -3.89
N GLU A 88 -10.56 3.71 -3.42
CA GLU A 88 -11.40 4.88 -3.15
C GLU A 88 -12.68 4.48 -2.36
N PRO A 89 -12.52 3.87 -1.17
CA PRO A 89 -13.67 3.39 -0.41
C PRO A 89 -14.52 4.54 0.10
N SER A 90 -15.79 4.27 0.36
CA SER A 90 -16.67 5.26 0.99
C SER A 90 -16.09 5.70 2.33
N PRO A 91 -16.08 7.02 2.61
CA PRO A 91 -15.61 7.50 3.90
C PRO A 91 -16.41 6.91 5.06
N ALA A 92 -15.72 6.47 6.10
CA ALA A 92 -16.31 6.03 7.35
C ALA A 92 -15.97 7.03 8.46
N ALA A 93 -16.76 7.00 9.53
CA ALA A 93 -16.44 7.77 10.72
C ALA A 93 -15.03 7.39 11.21
N ALA A 94 -14.19 8.38 11.45
CA ALA A 94 -12.83 8.14 11.89
C ALA A 94 -12.83 7.41 13.23
N LEU A 95 -12.07 6.31 13.30
CA LEU A 95 -11.81 5.63 14.55
C LEU A 95 -10.77 6.47 15.31
N GLU A 96 -11.18 7.07 16.41
CA GLU A 96 -10.26 7.74 17.30
C GLU A 96 -9.51 6.66 18.09
N SER A 97 -8.23 6.52 17.83
CA SER A 97 -7.38 5.58 18.53
C SER A 97 -5.96 6.14 18.60
N ASP A 98 -5.39 6.13 19.81
CA ASP A 98 -4.01 6.53 20.02
C ASP A 98 -3.02 5.56 19.35
N TYR A 99 -3.50 4.39 18.91
CA TYR A 99 -2.69 3.36 18.28
C TYR A 99 -2.63 3.47 16.75
N ILE A 100 -3.49 4.31 16.15
CA ILE A 100 -3.52 4.51 14.69
C ILE A 100 -2.92 5.90 14.40
N PRO A 101 -1.85 5.98 13.59
CA PRO A 101 -1.30 7.28 13.21
C PRO A 101 -2.35 8.14 12.52
N GLU A 102 -2.35 9.43 12.79
CA GLU A 102 -3.32 10.38 12.23
C GLU A 102 -3.42 10.28 10.70
N TRP A 103 -2.27 10.15 10.02
CA TRP A 103 -2.21 10.05 8.56
C TRP A 103 -2.86 8.77 8.01
N ALA A 104 -3.07 7.75 8.84
CA ALA A 104 -3.69 6.47 8.45
C ALA A 104 -5.13 6.32 8.93
N CYS A 105 -5.62 7.18 9.83
CA CYS A 105 -6.94 7.02 10.47
C CYS A 105 -8.08 6.88 9.46
N ALA A 106 -8.12 7.75 8.46
CA ALA A 106 -9.19 7.73 7.46
C ALA A 106 -9.17 6.43 6.64
N ALA A 107 -7.99 5.99 6.21
CA ALA A 107 -7.84 4.78 5.42
C ALA A 107 -8.20 3.53 6.24
N VAL A 108 -7.67 3.42 7.44
CA VAL A 108 -7.96 2.28 8.34
C VAL A 108 -9.44 2.21 8.66
N SER A 109 -10.08 3.33 8.97
CA SER A 109 -11.51 3.39 9.29
C SER A 109 -12.37 2.96 8.09
N SER A 110 -12.08 3.48 6.91
CA SER A 110 -12.82 3.14 5.69
C SER A 110 -12.66 1.67 5.32
N LEU A 111 -11.43 1.14 5.37
CA LEU A 111 -11.18 -0.25 5.04
C LEU A 111 -11.73 -1.22 6.12
N THR A 112 -11.73 -0.82 7.39
CA THR A 112 -12.36 -1.61 8.46
C THR A 112 -13.86 -1.71 8.22
N SER A 113 -14.52 -0.60 7.87
CA SER A 113 -15.96 -0.59 7.62
C SER A 113 -16.35 -1.45 6.41
N CYS A 114 -15.46 -1.63 5.45
CA CYS A 114 -15.67 -2.48 4.27
C CYS A 114 -15.25 -3.93 4.49
N GLY A 115 -14.70 -4.28 5.66
CA GLY A 115 -14.19 -5.63 5.94
C GLY A 115 -12.86 -5.96 5.26
N VAL A 116 -12.11 -4.96 4.82
CA VAL A 116 -10.82 -5.15 4.11
C VAL A 116 -9.63 -5.11 5.07
N TYR A 117 -9.69 -4.26 6.11
CA TYR A 117 -8.60 -4.15 7.07
C TYR A 117 -8.67 -5.28 8.10
N PRO A 118 -7.55 -5.98 8.41
CA PRO A 118 -7.56 -7.08 9.37
C PRO A 118 -7.87 -6.60 10.80
N ASP A 119 -8.81 -7.27 11.45
CA ASP A 119 -9.16 -6.98 12.85
C ASP A 119 -7.99 -7.30 13.78
N GLY A 120 -7.75 -6.39 14.73
CA GLY A 120 -6.74 -6.57 15.77
C GLY A 120 -5.29 -6.45 15.30
N SER A 121 -5.05 -5.98 14.08
CA SER A 121 -3.70 -5.76 13.56
C SER A 121 -3.03 -4.57 14.25
N ASP A 122 -1.73 -4.74 14.57
CA ASP A 122 -0.88 -3.64 14.97
C ASP A 122 -0.53 -2.80 13.73
N CYS A 123 -1.01 -1.56 13.69
CA CYS A 123 -0.79 -0.65 12.56
C CYS A 123 0.69 -0.39 12.27
N ALA A 124 1.55 -0.45 13.28
CA ALA A 124 2.98 -0.19 13.15
C ALA A 124 3.79 -1.43 12.74
N ALA A 125 3.19 -2.61 12.82
CA ALA A 125 3.87 -3.86 12.45
C ALA A 125 3.83 -4.10 10.94
N PRO A 126 4.91 -4.68 10.36
CA PRO A 126 4.86 -5.15 8.99
C PRO A 126 3.80 -6.25 8.83
N ILE A 127 3.07 -6.21 7.71
CA ILE A 127 2.10 -7.27 7.40
C ILE A 127 2.82 -8.49 6.81
N THR A 128 2.24 -9.66 7.07
CA THR A 128 2.67 -10.91 6.46
C THR A 128 2.04 -11.09 5.07
N ARG A 129 2.57 -12.02 4.28
CA ARG A 129 1.98 -12.37 2.99
C ARG A 129 0.55 -12.91 3.14
N ALA A 130 0.26 -13.64 4.22
CA ALA A 130 -1.08 -14.11 4.52
C ALA A 130 -2.04 -12.95 4.79
N GLU A 131 -1.62 -11.96 5.58
CA GLU A 131 -2.42 -10.76 5.86
C GLU A 131 -2.64 -9.93 4.60
N ALA A 132 -1.61 -9.76 3.77
CA ALA A 132 -1.73 -9.08 2.48
C ALA A 132 -2.73 -9.78 1.56
N ALA A 133 -2.68 -11.12 1.50
CA ALA A 133 -3.63 -11.90 0.71
C ALA A 133 -5.07 -11.71 1.19
N GLN A 134 -5.30 -11.66 2.48
CA GLN A 134 -6.63 -11.38 3.05
C GLN A 134 -7.12 -9.98 2.70
N MET A 135 -6.26 -8.97 2.81
CA MET A 135 -6.61 -7.60 2.42
C MET A 135 -6.98 -7.51 0.93
N LEU A 136 -6.19 -8.13 0.08
CA LEU A 136 -6.42 -8.11 -1.37
C LEU A 136 -7.68 -8.90 -1.75
N LEU A 137 -7.97 -10.00 -1.08
CA LEU A 137 -9.22 -10.73 -1.29
C LEU A 137 -10.43 -9.89 -0.90
N GLY A 138 -10.39 -9.24 0.26
CA GLY A 138 -11.45 -8.32 0.70
C GLY A 138 -11.64 -7.17 -0.28
N ALA A 139 -10.55 -6.62 -0.78
CA ALA A 139 -10.58 -5.56 -1.80
C ALA A 139 -11.19 -6.06 -3.13
N TYR A 140 -10.81 -7.25 -3.57
CA TYR A 140 -11.37 -7.87 -4.76
C TYR A 140 -12.89 -8.07 -4.62
N GLU A 141 -13.34 -8.60 -3.50
CA GLU A 141 -14.78 -8.79 -3.23
C GLU A 141 -15.53 -7.45 -3.20
N LEU A 142 -14.94 -6.41 -2.64
CA LEU A 142 -15.51 -5.06 -2.66
C LEU A 142 -15.67 -4.54 -4.09
N LEU A 143 -14.66 -4.72 -4.94
CA LEU A 143 -14.71 -4.30 -6.34
C LEU A 143 -15.77 -5.06 -7.14
N GLN A 144 -16.01 -6.34 -6.83
CA GLN A 144 -17.05 -7.14 -7.51
C GLN A 144 -18.47 -6.66 -7.18
N LYS A 145 -18.67 -5.96 -6.07
CA LYS A 145 -19.98 -5.42 -5.64
C LYS A 145 -20.30 -4.05 -6.24
N ARG A 146 -19.34 -3.44 -6.92
CA ARG A 146 -19.51 -2.11 -7.54
C ARG A 146 -20.10 -2.20 -8.95
#